data_dc1f18fab5d17600165bc5fb41824f37
#
_entry.id   dc1f18fab5d17600165bc5fb41824f37
#
_cell.length_a   1.000
_cell.length_b   1.000
_cell.length_c   1.000
_cell.angle_alpha   90.00
_cell.angle_beta   90.00
_cell.angle_gamma   90.00
#
_symmetry.space_group_name_H-M   'P 1'
#
loop_
_entity.id
_entity.type
_entity.pdbx_description
1 polymer ?
#
loop_
_entity_poly.entity_id
_entity_poly.type
_entity_poly.pdbx_seq_one_letter_code
_entity_poly.pdbx_strand_id
1 'polypeptide(L)'
;MTPEEIRAILIETLGAIAPEADLSRLDPKADLREELDIDSLDFLNAVIALHERLKVDIPERDYRRLSTLGGAIEYLLEKTTPKA
;
A
#
# COMPACT_ATOMS: atom_id res chain seq x y z
N MET A 1 -6.31 -4.93 -13.04
CA MET A 1 -5.75 -5.78 -11.95
C MET A 1 -6.87 -6.20 -11.00
N THR A 2 -6.72 -7.33 -10.37
CA THR A 2 -7.67 -7.78 -9.35
C THR A 2 -7.25 -7.29 -7.96
N PRO A 3 -8.18 -7.24 -7.00
CA PRO A 3 -7.81 -6.89 -5.63
C PRO A 3 -6.74 -7.83 -5.04
N GLU A 4 -6.76 -9.10 -5.40
CA GLU A 4 -5.78 -10.07 -4.93
C GLU A 4 -4.39 -9.76 -5.46
N GLU A 5 -4.29 -9.36 -6.72
CA GLU A 5 -3.01 -8.96 -7.31
C GLU A 5 -2.44 -7.71 -6.65
N ILE A 6 -3.30 -6.73 -6.41
CA ILE A 6 -2.89 -5.50 -5.72
C ILE A 6 -2.45 -5.80 -4.30
N ARG A 7 -3.19 -6.65 -3.60
CA ARG A 7 -2.83 -7.06 -2.24
C ARG A 7 -1.46 -7.72 -2.21
N ALA A 8 -1.20 -8.61 -3.17
CA ALA A 8 0.09 -9.29 -3.25
C ALA A 8 1.25 -8.30 -3.45
N ILE A 9 1.05 -7.31 -4.33
CA ILE A 9 2.07 -6.27 -4.55
C ILE A 9 2.28 -5.41 -3.30
N LEU A 10 1.20 -5.06 -2.62
CA LEU A 10 1.28 -4.31 -1.37
C LEU A 10 2.06 -5.08 -0.30
N ILE A 11 1.72 -6.35 -0.11
CA ILE A 11 2.38 -7.21 0.88
C ILE A 11 3.87 -7.33 0.56
N GLU A 12 4.21 -7.53 -0.70
CA GLU A 12 5.60 -7.61 -1.13
C GLU A 12 6.35 -6.30 -0.90
N THR A 13 5.72 -5.18 -1.22
CA THR A 13 6.30 -3.85 -1.04
C THR A 13 6.53 -3.55 0.45
N LEU A 14 5.52 -3.82 1.27
CA LEU A 14 5.61 -3.60 2.71
C LEU A 14 6.61 -4.56 3.36
N GLY A 15 6.70 -5.78 2.85
CA GLY A 15 7.67 -6.77 3.36
C GLY A 15 9.12 -6.35 3.14
N ALA A 16 9.39 -5.64 2.05
CA ALA A 16 10.73 -5.11 1.79
C ALA A 16 11.09 -3.97 2.75
N ILE A 17 10.08 -3.23 3.20
CA ILE A 17 10.27 -2.08 4.09
C ILE A 17 10.28 -2.51 5.57
N ALA A 18 9.44 -3.47 5.91
CA ALA A 18 9.31 -3.99 7.27
C ALA A 18 9.49 -5.52 7.27
N PRO A 19 10.72 -6.02 7.04
CA PRO A 19 10.94 -7.46 6.87
C PRO A 19 10.67 -8.30 8.11
N GLU A 20 10.62 -7.67 9.29
CA GLU A 20 10.36 -8.38 10.54
C GLU A 20 8.87 -8.46 10.87
N ALA A 21 8.02 -7.76 10.12
CA ALA A 21 6.59 -7.72 10.39
C ALA A 21 5.90 -8.98 9.89
N ASP A 22 4.90 -9.44 10.65
CA ASP A 22 4.06 -10.56 10.23
C ASP A 22 2.92 -10.04 9.38
N LEU A 23 3.13 -10.01 8.07
CA LEU A 23 2.17 -9.48 7.12
C LEU A 23 0.97 -10.40 6.89
N SER A 24 1.07 -11.67 7.31
CA SER A 24 -0.03 -12.62 7.17
C SER A 24 -1.20 -12.32 8.10
N ARG A 25 -0.95 -11.53 9.14
CA ARG A 25 -1.96 -11.18 10.15
C ARG A 25 -2.38 -9.73 10.10
N LEU A 26 -2.10 -9.05 9.00
CA LEU A 26 -2.41 -7.64 8.87
C LEU A 26 -3.91 -7.40 8.85
N ASP A 27 -4.39 -6.60 9.80
CA ASP A 27 -5.80 -6.19 9.84
C ASP A 27 -6.02 -5.15 8.74
N PRO A 28 -6.94 -5.40 7.78
CA PRO A 28 -7.18 -4.45 6.70
C PRO A 28 -7.66 -3.07 7.16
N LYS A 29 -8.16 -2.96 8.38
CA LYS A 29 -8.67 -1.71 8.93
C LYS A 29 -7.68 -0.98 9.82
N ALA A 30 -6.57 -1.62 10.17
CA ALA A 30 -5.58 -1.03 11.05
C ALA A 30 -4.66 -0.08 10.28
N ASP A 31 -4.13 0.91 10.98
CA ASP A 31 -3.17 1.85 10.41
C ASP A 31 -1.86 1.12 10.14
N LEU A 32 -1.41 1.15 8.88
CA LEU A 32 -0.20 0.43 8.46
C LEU A 32 1.06 0.89 9.18
N ARG A 33 1.16 2.19 9.47
CA ARG A 33 2.35 2.71 10.15
C ARG A 33 2.43 2.20 11.58
N GLU A 34 1.27 2.07 12.24
CA GLU A 34 1.22 1.54 13.59
C GLU A 34 1.43 0.03 13.61
N GLU A 35 0.76 -0.69 12.71
CA GLU A 35 0.86 -2.14 12.64
C GLU A 35 2.27 -2.63 12.32
N LEU A 36 2.95 -1.92 11.43
CA LEU A 36 4.28 -2.31 10.97
C LEU A 36 5.40 -1.59 11.72
N ASP A 37 5.05 -0.68 12.62
CA ASP A 37 6.00 0.12 13.38
C ASP A 37 6.99 0.83 12.44
N ILE A 38 6.46 1.47 11.41
CA ILE A 38 7.27 2.22 10.45
C ILE A 38 7.01 3.71 10.58
N ASP A 39 8.01 4.51 10.26
CA ASP A 39 7.90 5.96 10.33
C ASP A 39 7.41 6.54 9.00
N SER A 40 7.29 7.88 8.95
CA SER A 40 6.78 8.54 7.75
C SER A 40 7.73 8.41 6.55
N LEU A 41 9.02 8.28 6.79
CA LEU A 41 9.98 8.07 5.70
C LEU A 41 9.82 6.69 5.08
N ASP A 42 9.65 5.67 5.91
CA ASP A 42 9.37 4.31 5.44
C ASP A 42 8.07 4.26 4.67
N PHE A 43 7.05 4.96 5.16
CA PHE A 43 5.77 5.06 4.48
C PHE A 43 5.93 5.72 3.10
N LEU A 44 6.70 6.80 3.02
CA LEU A 44 6.97 7.47 1.76
C LEU A 44 7.70 6.55 0.80
N ASN A 45 8.66 5.77 1.29
CA ASN A 45 9.37 4.79 0.45
C ASN A 45 8.41 3.75 -0.11
N ALA A 46 7.41 3.33 0.67
CA ALA A 46 6.38 2.42 0.20
C ALA A 46 5.55 3.05 -0.93
N VAL A 47 5.18 4.32 -0.76
CA VAL A 47 4.42 5.06 -1.78
C VAL A 47 5.21 5.16 -3.08
N ILE A 48 6.50 5.49 -2.99
CA ILE A 48 7.37 5.59 -4.16
C ILE A 48 7.48 4.23 -4.87
N ALA A 49 7.65 3.16 -4.11
CA ALA A 49 7.74 1.81 -4.68
C ALA A 49 6.45 1.42 -5.40
N LEU A 50 5.29 1.74 -4.82
CA LEU A 50 4.00 1.47 -5.46
C LEU A 50 3.82 2.29 -6.73
N HIS A 51 4.23 3.56 -6.70
CA HIS A 51 4.21 4.43 -7.87
C HIS A 51 5.03 3.81 -9.01
N GLU A 52 6.22 3.32 -8.71
CA GLU A 52 7.09 2.72 -9.72
C GLU A 52 6.58 1.39 -10.23
N ARG A 53 6.11 0.54 -9.32
CA ARG A 53 5.67 -0.82 -9.66
C ARG A 53 4.35 -0.83 -10.43
N LEU A 54 3.42 0.02 -10.05
CA LEU A 54 2.09 0.06 -10.66
C LEU A 54 1.95 1.15 -11.72
N LYS A 55 2.94 2.03 -11.82
CA LYS A 55 2.95 3.16 -12.76
C LYS A 55 1.72 4.04 -12.59
N VAL A 56 1.41 4.35 -11.34
CA VAL A 56 0.28 5.21 -10.98
C VAL A 56 0.78 6.46 -10.27
N ASP A 57 0.12 7.58 -10.52
CA ASP A 57 0.39 8.80 -9.78
C ASP A 57 -0.28 8.74 -8.43
N ILE A 58 0.48 8.99 -7.37
CA ILE A 58 -0.03 9.02 -6.01
C ILE A 58 0.32 10.39 -5.42
N PRO A 59 -0.56 11.39 -5.57
CA PRO A 59 -0.28 12.70 -5.00
C PRO A 59 -0.35 12.66 -3.47
N GLU A 60 0.38 13.56 -2.84
CA GLU A 60 0.46 13.62 -1.39
C GLU A 60 -0.91 13.74 -0.71
N ARG A 61 -1.82 14.46 -1.32
CA ARG A 61 -3.18 14.60 -0.76
C ARG A 61 -3.93 13.30 -0.64
N ASP A 62 -3.50 12.27 -1.38
CA ASP A 62 -4.13 10.95 -1.38
C ASP A 62 -3.47 9.97 -0.42
N TYR A 63 -2.40 10.37 0.26
CA TYR A 63 -1.66 9.46 1.15
C TYR A 63 -2.52 8.89 2.27
N ARG A 64 -3.53 9.62 2.72
CA ARG A 64 -4.47 9.14 3.72
C ARG A 64 -5.19 7.87 3.29
N ARG A 65 -5.45 7.74 2.00
CA ARG A 65 -6.16 6.58 1.45
C ARG A 65 -5.30 5.32 1.50
N LEU A 66 -3.99 5.50 1.69
CA LEU A 66 -3.04 4.40 1.79
C LEU A 66 -2.72 4.04 3.24
N SER A 67 -3.40 4.65 4.21
CA SER A 67 -3.08 4.46 5.63
C SER A 67 -3.47 3.08 6.16
N THR A 68 -4.41 2.40 5.51
CA THR A 68 -4.81 1.03 5.87
C THR A 68 -4.64 0.12 4.65
N LEU A 69 -4.49 -1.19 4.91
CA LEU A 69 -4.38 -2.16 3.82
C LEU A 69 -5.62 -2.14 2.93
N GLY A 70 -6.81 -2.16 3.53
CA GLY A 70 -8.07 -2.15 2.79
C GLY A 70 -8.22 -0.88 1.96
N GLY A 71 -7.92 0.27 2.54
CA GLY A 71 -7.99 1.55 1.83
C GLY A 71 -6.99 1.64 0.69
N ALA A 72 -5.78 1.10 0.91
CA ALA A 72 -4.76 1.08 -0.13
C ALA A 72 -5.18 0.20 -1.30
N ILE A 73 -5.75 -0.96 -1.02
CA ILE A 73 -6.24 -1.86 -2.08
C ILE A 73 -7.32 -1.16 -2.91
N GLU A 74 -8.30 -0.55 -2.26
CA GLU A 74 -9.36 0.18 -2.96
C GLU A 74 -8.80 1.30 -3.83
N TYR A 75 -7.91 2.11 -3.26
CA TYR A 75 -7.33 3.24 -3.95
C TYR A 75 -6.54 2.80 -5.19
N LEU A 76 -5.67 1.81 -5.02
CA LEU A 76 -4.83 1.33 -6.12
C LEU A 76 -5.65 0.60 -7.17
N LEU A 77 -6.73 -0.07 -6.76
CA LEU A 77 -7.65 -0.71 -7.70
C LEU A 77 -8.30 0.34 -8.60
N GLU A 78 -8.75 1.45 -8.02
CA GLU A 78 -9.32 2.57 -8.78
C GLU A 78 -8.30 3.14 -9.77
N LYS A 79 -7.06 3.32 -9.31
CA LYS A 79 -6.00 3.91 -10.14
C LYS A 79 -5.54 3.01 -11.27
N THR A 80 -5.62 1.70 -11.09
CA THR A 80 -5.15 0.74 -12.09
C THR A 80 -6.27 0.20 -12.98
N THR A 81 -7.53 0.46 -12.64
CA THR A 81 -8.66 0.02 -13.45
C THR A 81 -8.85 1.00 -14.61
N PRO A 82 -8.85 0.50 -15.87
CA PRO A 82 -9.08 1.38 -17.01
C PRO A 82 -10.46 2.02 -16.94
N LYS A 83 -10.52 3.30 -17.27
CA LYS A 83 -11.80 3.99 -17.37
C LYS A 83 -12.43 3.62 -18.72
N ALA A 84 -13.68 3.20 -18.65
CA ALA A 84 -14.43 2.89 -19.86
C ALA A 84 -14.74 4.18 -20.64
#